data_7938a29c4a0ebb302ff1530c279fa22b
#
_entry.id   7938a29c4a0ebb302ff1530c279fa22b
#
_cell.length_a   1.000
_cell.length_b   1.000
_cell.length_c   1.000
_cell.angle_alpha   90.00
_cell.angle_beta   90.00
_cell.angle_gamma   90.00
#
_symmetry.space_group_name_H-M   'P 1'
#
loop_
_entity.id
_entity.type
_entity.pdbx_description
1 polymer ?
#
loop_
_entity_poly.entity_id
_entity_poly.type
_entity_poly.pdbx_seq_one_letter_code
_entity_poly.pdbx_strand_id
1 'polypeptide(L)'
;MTKIAVVVPTIRKESWEIFIQGWEPLFKKHRVLLVKVEDNLEWPYVETIDYGFDHIAQTFKPFPKFEWLFNKSDTCRNAGFYIAKGFNPDVYMSFDDDVLPNDNDPIQEHLDALQMTVPKHWVSTCQDIYPRGVPYGVRGEIEVVLSHGVWANVPDLDAPTQLLYPNLKDIAFNKMNVPKGVLFAFCAMNFAFKPQLLPYIYQAPMSKRLAEYGVEVGDRFGDIWAGVVAKLACDEMNLGVVTGHATINHTRASKVFVNLRKEAIFMELNEQFANEWQNDDTTNEYVLLYKKKLASWQADLAKL
;
A
#
# COMPACT_ATOMS: atom_id res chain seq x y z
N MET A 1 9.04 13.63 -18.29
CA MET A 1 9.48 12.36 -17.68
C MET A 1 8.70 12.23 -16.37
N THR A 2 8.11 11.08 -16.11
CA THR A 2 7.31 10.83 -14.90
C THR A 2 8.20 10.86 -13.66
N LYS A 3 7.86 11.66 -12.68
CA LYS A 3 8.55 11.74 -11.38
C LYS A 3 8.03 10.65 -10.47
N ILE A 4 8.89 9.75 -10.02
CA ILE A 4 8.53 8.58 -9.23
C ILE A 4 9.18 8.67 -7.86
N ALA A 5 8.38 8.60 -6.79
CA ALA A 5 8.88 8.41 -5.44
C ALA A 5 8.59 6.97 -4.98
N VAL A 6 9.62 6.28 -4.49
CA VAL A 6 9.51 4.93 -3.93
C VAL A 6 9.75 5.00 -2.43
N VAL A 7 8.80 4.52 -1.63
CA VAL A 7 8.87 4.49 -0.17
C VAL A 7 9.12 3.07 0.30
N VAL A 8 10.17 2.88 1.09
CA VAL A 8 10.58 1.57 1.62
C VAL A 8 10.84 1.67 3.12
N PRO A 9 9.99 1.06 3.96
CA PRO A 9 10.28 0.90 5.37
C PRO A 9 11.29 -0.23 5.60
N THR A 10 12.20 -0.04 6.52
CA THR A 10 13.18 -1.07 6.91
C THR A 10 13.57 -0.95 8.38
N ILE A 11 13.87 -2.08 8.99
CA ILE A 11 14.46 -2.19 10.32
C ILE A 11 15.69 -3.09 10.33
N ARG A 12 16.07 -3.62 9.17
CA ARG A 12 17.09 -4.66 8.99
C ARG A 12 18.15 -4.23 8.00
N LYS A 13 19.34 -3.95 8.49
CA LYS A 13 20.45 -3.52 7.65
C LYS A 13 20.77 -4.51 6.53
N GLU A 14 20.82 -5.79 6.83
CA GLU A 14 21.14 -6.84 5.85
C GLU A 14 20.09 -6.93 4.73
N SER A 15 18.79 -6.89 5.09
CA SER A 15 17.70 -6.86 4.08
C SER A 15 17.81 -5.63 3.20
N TRP A 16 18.10 -4.47 3.80
CA TRP A 16 18.28 -3.23 3.06
C TRP A 16 19.44 -3.28 2.04
N GLU A 17 20.58 -3.85 2.42
CA GLU A 17 21.72 -4.00 1.51
C GLU A 17 21.38 -4.89 0.31
N ILE A 18 20.69 -6.01 0.53
CA ILE A 18 20.22 -6.90 -0.54
C ILE A 18 19.17 -6.19 -1.42
N PHE A 19 18.23 -5.49 -0.79
CA PHE A 19 17.19 -4.73 -1.50
C PHE A 19 17.81 -3.71 -2.45
N ILE A 20 18.71 -2.86 -1.95
CA ILE A 20 19.37 -1.84 -2.78
C ILE A 20 20.17 -2.48 -3.92
N GLN A 21 20.92 -3.53 -3.65
CA GLN A 21 21.69 -4.22 -4.69
C GLN A 21 20.79 -4.74 -5.84
N GLY A 22 19.60 -5.22 -5.52
CA GLY A 22 18.65 -5.73 -6.52
C GLY A 22 17.92 -4.62 -7.28
N TRP A 23 17.53 -3.55 -6.58
CA TRP A 23 16.68 -2.50 -7.17
C TRP A 23 17.43 -1.33 -7.79
N GLU A 24 18.67 -1.06 -7.41
CA GLU A 24 19.42 0.11 -7.85
C GLU A 24 19.48 0.29 -9.38
N PRO A 25 19.64 -0.77 -10.20
CA PRO A 25 19.61 -0.62 -11.66
C PRO A 25 18.29 -0.05 -12.19
N LEU A 26 17.15 -0.50 -11.61
CA LEU A 26 15.82 0.00 -11.98
C LEU A 26 15.59 1.43 -11.46
N PHE A 27 16.03 1.73 -10.23
CA PHE A 27 15.95 3.09 -9.68
C PHE A 27 16.72 4.09 -10.54
N LYS A 28 17.91 3.75 -10.98
CA LYS A 28 18.69 4.57 -11.93
C LYS A 28 18.01 4.72 -13.29
N LYS A 29 17.49 3.61 -13.85
CA LYS A 29 16.76 3.60 -15.12
C LYS A 29 15.56 4.55 -15.10
N HIS A 30 14.77 4.51 -14.03
CA HIS A 30 13.55 5.30 -13.89
C HIS A 30 13.75 6.64 -13.17
N ARG A 31 14.98 6.99 -12.78
CA ARG A 31 15.33 8.24 -12.09
C ARG A 31 14.48 8.47 -10.82
N VAL A 32 14.45 7.47 -9.99
CA VAL A 32 13.59 7.43 -8.79
C VAL A 32 14.11 8.30 -7.66
N LEU A 33 13.23 8.95 -6.93
CA LEU A 33 13.46 9.41 -5.56
C LEU A 33 13.14 8.26 -4.60
N LEU A 34 14.16 7.64 -4.02
CA LEU A 34 13.98 6.62 -3.01
C LEU A 34 13.88 7.26 -1.63
N VAL A 35 12.82 6.94 -0.91
CA VAL A 35 12.56 7.40 0.45
C VAL A 35 12.63 6.21 1.41
N LYS A 36 13.76 6.08 2.10
CA LYS A 36 14.00 5.06 3.12
C LYS A 36 13.42 5.51 4.45
N VAL A 37 12.67 4.63 5.10
CA VAL A 37 12.13 4.89 6.44
C VAL A 37 12.69 3.84 7.40
N GLU A 38 13.47 4.26 8.40
CA GLU A 38 13.96 3.37 9.45
C GLU A 38 13.14 3.55 10.73
N ASP A 39 12.59 2.45 11.25
CA ASP A 39 11.77 2.40 12.47
C ASP A 39 12.33 1.41 13.51
N ASN A 40 13.65 1.27 13.57
CA ASN A 40 14.36 0.44 14.57
C ASN A 40 14.80 1.21 15.81
N LEU A 41 14.64 2.52 15.82
CA LEU A 41 15.04 3.45 16.89
C LEU A 41 13.85 3.81 17.79
N GLU A 42 14.07 4.72 18.72
CA GLU A 42 13.00 5.26 19.57
C GLU A 42 11.93 6.02 18.75
N TRP A 43 12.34 6.58 17.61
CA TRP A 43 11.47 7.31 16.69
C TRP A 43 11.94 7.14 15.26
N PRO A 44 11.02 7.03 14.27
CA PRO A 44 11.40 6.88 12.88
C PRO A 44 12.32 7.99 12.38
N TYR A 45 13.24 7.65 11.49
CA TYR A 45 13.90 8.64 10.66
C TYR A 45 13.73 8.32 9.19
N VAL A 46 13.76 9.36 8.37
CA VAL A 46 13.54 9.26 6.93
C VAL A 46 14.76 9.81 6.20
N GLU A 47 15.23 9.09 5.21
CA GLU A 47 16.33 9.46 4.34
C GLU A 47 15.87 9.41 2.87
N THR A 48 16.21 10.45 2.10
CA THR A 48 15.98 10.47 0.66
C THR A 48 17.26 10.16 -0.09
N ILE A 49 17.20 9.29 -1.10
CA ILE A 49 18.31 8.92 -1.97
C ILE A 49 17.88 9.23 -3.40
N ASP A 50 18.66 10.06 -4.09
CA ASP A 50 18.36 10.50 -5.43
C ASP A 50 19.04 9.63 -6.50
N TYR A 51 18.24 9.00 -7.34
CA TYR A 51 18.71 8.26 -8.51
C TYR A 51 18.46 9.03 -9.83
N GLY A 52 18.48 10.36 -9.77
CA GLY A 52 18.27 11.23 -10.93
C GLY A 52 16.93 11.94 -10.96
N PHE A 53 16.29 12.06 -9.82
CA PHE A 53 15.07 12.86 -9.62
C PHE A 53 15.37 14.38 -9.64
N ASP A 54 16.66 14.76 -9.64
CA ASP A 54 17.17 16.14 -9.58
C ASP A 54 16.89 16.83 -8.24
N HIS A 55 17.23 16.14 -7.16
CA HIS A 55 17.01 16.56 -5.81
C HIS A 55 18.28 16.38 -4.94
N ILE A 56 18.47 17.21 -3.93
CA ILE A 56 19.55 17.02 -2.96
C ILE A 56 19.09 16.02 -1.91
N ALA A 57 19.84 14.92 -1.73
CA ALA A 57 19.56 13.94 -0.69
C ALA A 57 19.51 14.60 0.70
N GLN A 58 18.51 14.23 1.48
CA GLN A 58 18.25 14.79 2.81
C GLN A 58 17.96 13.67 3.82
N THR A 59 18.31 13.94 5.07
CA THR A 59 18.00 13.05 6.18
C THR A 59 17.20 13.81 7.24
N PHE A 60 16.04 13.25 7.59
CA PHE A 60 15.14 13.80 8.60
C PHE A 60 15.29 12.97 9.89
N LYS A 61 16.13 13.44 10.81
CA LYS A 61 16.44 12.76 12.07
C LYS A 61 16.56 13.76 13.21
N PRO A 62 15.73 13.68 14.27
CA PRO A 62 14.53 12.84 14.35
C PRO A 62 13.44 13.31 13.39
N PHE A 63 12.61 12.38 12.93
CA PHE A 63 11.42 12.75 12.15
C PHE A 63 10.43 13.53 13.02
N PRO A 64 9.71 14.55 12.50
CA PRO A 64 8.73 15.30 13.28
C PRO A 64 7.67 14.42 13.95
N LYS A 65 7.24 14.81 15.16
CA LYS A 65 6.17 14.09 15.86
C LYS A 65 4.82 14.58 15.37
N PHE A 66 4.09 13.68 14.70
CA PHE A 66 2.73 13.91 14.26
C PHE A 66 1.75 13.06 15.06
N GLU A 67 0.51 13.52 15.19
CA GLU A 67 -0.54 12.78 15.92
C GLU A 67 -0.88 11.44 15.25
N TRP A 68 -0.74 11.34 13.94
CA TRP A 68 -1.01 10.14 13.14
C TRP A 68 0.15 9.14 13.11
N LEU A 69 1.34 9.48 13.62
CA LEU A 69 2.54 8.65 13.54
C LEU A 69 2.80 7.92 14.87
N PHE A 70 3.01 6.63 14.78
CA PHE A 70 3.42 5.77 15.89
C PHE A 70 4.77 5.14 15.56
N ASN A 71 5.69 5.09 16.51
CA ASN A 71 6.94 4.36 16.31
C ASN A 71 6.71 2.84 16.40
N LYS A 72 7.56 2.06 15.72
CA LYS A 72 7.49 0.58 15.69
C LYS A 72 6.10 0.08 15.30
N SER A 73 5.55 0.67 14.28
CA SER A 73 4.22 0.41 13.76
C SER A 73 4.19 0.61 12.24
N ASP A 74 3.20 0.04 11.58
CA ASP A 74 2.99 0.17 10.12
C ASP A 74 2.82 1.63 9.69
N THR A 75 2.41 2.52 10.61
CA THR A 75 2.32 3.96 10.35
C THR A 75 3.65 4.61 9.97
N CYS A 76 4.80 3.97 10.25
CA CYS A 76 6.11 4.50 9.88
C CYS A 76 6.24 4.74 8.37
N ARG A 77 5.60 3.92 7.53
CA ARG A 77 5.57 4.08 6.07
C ARG A 77 4.95 5.42 5.66
N ASN A 78 3.98 5.93 6.42
CA ASN A 78 3.35 7.23 6.17
C ASN A 78 4.36 8.38 6.27
N ALA A 79 5.37 8.27 7.15
CA ALA A 79 6.45 9.27 7.23
C ALA A 79 7.19 9.40 5.90
N GLY A 80 7.42 8.28 5.21
CA GLY A 80 8.03 8.28 3.87
C GLY A 80 7.13 8.96 2.83
N PHE A 81 5.84 8.67 2.81
CA PHE A 81 4.90 9.33 1.90
C PHE A 81 4.75 10.82 2.19
N TYR A 82 4.77 11.23 3.47
CA TYR A 82 4.74 12.63 3.87
C TYR A 82 5.95 13.40 3.29
N ILE A 83 7.16 12.85 3.45
CA ILE A 83 8.36 13.46 2.87
C ILE A 83 8.29 13.45 1.34
N ALA A 84 7.91 12.33 0.73
CA ALA A 84 7.80 12.22 -0.73
C ALA A 84 6.87 13.27 -1.34
N LYS A 85 5.77 13.65 -0.64
CA LYS A 85 4.83 14.68 -1.11
C LYS A 85 5.50 16.02 -1.33
N GLY A 86 6.46 16.41 -0.49
CA GLY A 86 7.20 17.67 -0.63
C GLY A 86 7.99 17.81 -1.95
N PHE A 87 8.19 16.71 -2.68
CA PHE A 87 8.87 16.66 -3.98
C PHE A 87 7.92 16.59 -5.18
N ASN A 88 6.62 16.57 -4.95
CA ASN A 88 5.56 16.53 -5.96
C ASN A 88 5.79 15.43 -7.02
N PRO A 89 5.88 14.15 -6.65
CA PRO A 89 5.97 13.06 -7.61
C PRO A 89 4.64 12.89 -8.35
N ASP A 90 4.74 12.40 -9.60
CA ASP A 90 3.57 12.02 -10.41
C ASP A 90 3.03 10.66 -9.99
N VAL A 91 3.89 9.80 -9.42
CA VAL A 91 3.57 8.45 -8.96
C VAL A 91 4.31 8.15 -7.66
N TYR A 92 3.58 7.59 -6.70
CA TYR A 92 4.13 6.98 -5.50
C TYR A 92 4.15 5.47 -5.67
N MET A 93 5.21 4.83 -5.20
CA MET A 93 5.32 3.38 -5.10
C MET A 93 5.77 2.98 -3.71
N SER A 94 5.44 1.78 -3.29
CA SER A 94 5.99 1.22 -2.06
C SER A 94 6.32 -0.25 -2.23
N PHE A 95 7.46 -0.61 -1.66
CA PHE A 95 7.96 -1.97 -1.58
C PHE A 95 8.39 -2.28 -0.14
N ASP A 96 8.40 -3.56 0.24
CA ASP A 96 9.04 -4.00 1.47
C ASP A 96 10.54 -4.28 1.24
N ASP A 97 11.35 -4.29 2.29
CA ASP A 97 12.80 -4.50 2.21
C ASP A 97 13.22 -5.97 1.96
N ASP A 98 12.24 -6.88 1.84
CA ASP A 98 12.46 -8.31 1.56
C ASP A 98 11.85 -8.76 0.21
N VAL A 99 11.57 -7.81 -0.68
CA VAL A 99 11.15 -8.09 -2.06
C VAL A 99 12.20 -7.62 -3.07
N LEU A 100 12.36 -8.36 -4.15
CA LEU A 100 13.31 -8.06 -5.22
C LEU A 100 12.59 -8.00 -6.56
N PRO A 101 13.11 -7.26 -7.55
CA PRO A 101 12.60 -7.37 -8.91
C PRO A 101 12.88 -8.77 -9.45
N ASN A 102 11.99 -9.24 -10.32
CA ASN A 102 12.24 -10.41 -11.14
C ASN A 102 13.02 -10.01 -12.42
N ASP A 103 13.01 -10.88 -13.43
CA ASP A 103 13.56 -10.57 -14.76
C ASP A 103 12.77 -9.48 -15.52
N ASN A 104 11.59 -9.11 -15.00
CA ASN A 104 10.73 -8.01 -15.45
C ASN A 104 11.13 -6.67 -14.83
N ASP A 105 10.42 -5.62 -15.22
CA ASP A 105 10.54 -4.27 -14.65
C ASP A 105 9.27 -3.88 -13.90
N PRO A 106 9.15 -4.18 -12.61
CA PRO A 106 7.94 -3.91 -11.86
C PRO A 106 7.58 -2.41 -11.79
N ILE A 107 8.58 -1.52 -11.88
CA ILE A 107 8.33 -0.07 -11.93
C ILE A 107 7.60 0.27 -13.23
N GLN A 108 8.10 -0.21 -14.38
CA GLN A 108 7.44 0.04 -15.67
C GLN A 108 6.04 -0.60 -15.71
N GLU A 109 5.90 -1.82 -15.20
CA GLU A 109 4.60 -2.52 -15.14
C GLU A 109 3.56 -1.73 -14.32
N HIS A 110 3.95 -1.13 -13.21
CA HIS A 110 3.09 -0.22 -12.46
C HIS A 110 2.76 1.06 -13.22
N LEU A 111 3.73 1.66 -13.90
CA LEU A 111 3.51 2.86 -14.72
C LEU A 111 2.52 2.58 -15.84
N ASP A 112 2.69 1.46 -16.54
CA ASP A 112 1.79 1.05 -17.64
C ASP A 112 0.37 0.81 -17.09
N ALA A 113 0.24 0.16 -15.95
CA ALA A 113 -1.05 -0.08 -15.29
C ALA A 113 -1.75 1.24 -14.89
N LEU A 114 -1.00 2.22 -14.38
CA LEU A 114 -1.54 3.53 -14.01
C LEU A 114 -1.92 4.42 -15.21
N GLN A 115 -1.49 4.07 -16.42
CA GLN A 115 -1.92 4.75 -17.67
C GLN A 115 -3.19 4.16 -18.25
N MET A 116 -3.66 3.02 -17.73
CA MET A 116 -4.87 2.38 -18.20
C MET A 116 -6.13 3.17 -17.81
N THR A 117 -7.19 2.92 -18.57
CA THR A 117 -8.57 3.19 -18.16
C THR A 117 -9.30 1.86 -17.98
N VAL A 118 -10.32 1.84 -17.12
CA VAL A 118 -11.12 0.66 -16.86
C VAL A 118 -12.62 0.99 -16.90
N PRO A 119 -13.50 0.01 -17.24
CA PRO A 119 -14.93 0.21 -17.22
C PRO A 119 -15.43 0.68 -15.84
N LYS A 120 -16.27 1.71 -15.83
CA LYS A 120 -16.73 2.39 -14.62
C LYS A 120 -17.53 1.50 -13.66
N HIS A 121 -18.51 0.76 -14.15
CA HIS A 121 -19.46 0.01 -13.31
C HIS A 121 -19.75 -1.39 -13.86
N TRP A 122 -18.98 -1.88 -14.82
CA TRP A 122 -19.28 -3.10 -15.51
C TRP A 122 -18.03 -3.91 -15.84
N VAL A 123 -18.09 -5.20 -15.64
CA VAL A 123 -17.04 -6.09 -16.12
C VAL A 123 -17.29 -6.37 -17.60
N SER A 124 -16.37 -5.93 -18.45
CA SER A 124 -16.42 -6.21 -19.87
C SER A 124 -15.66 -7.50 -20.18
N THR A 125 -16.26 -8.33 -21.03
CA THR A 125 -15.61 -9.52 -21.59
C THR A 125 -14.78 -9.21 -22.85
N CYS A 126 -14.92 -7.98 -23.36
CA CYS A 126 -14.20 -7.49 -24.53
C CYS A 126 -13.42 -6.23 -24.10
N GLN A 127 -12.14 -6.20 -24.41
CA GLN A 127 -11.34 -5.00 -24.23
C GLN A 127 -11.80 -3.93 -25.23
N ASP A 128 -11.94 -2.69 -24.78
CA ASP A 128 -12.31 -1.53 -25.58
C ASP A 128 -13.69 -1.61 -26.31
N ILE A 129 -14.48 -2.64 -26.02
CA ILE A 129 -15.79 -2.84 -26.65
C ILE A 129 -16.82 -3.23 -25.61
N TYR A 130 -18.03 -2.67 -25.71
CA TYR A 130 -19.14 -3.06 -24.84
C TYR A 130 -19.90 -4.26 -25.42
N PRO A 131 -19.92 -5.40 -24.70
CA PRO A 131 -20.72 -6.54 -25.13
C PRO A 131 -22.22 -6.22 -25.05
N ARG A 132 -23.02 -7.04 -25.77
CA ARG A 132 -24.49 -6.92 -25.75
C ARG A 132 -24.98 -7.05 -24.30
N GLY A 133 -25.88 -6.15 -23.91
CA GLY A 133 -26.52 -6.17 -22.59
C GLY A 133 -25.95 -5.17 -21.59
N VAL A 134 -24.79 -4.56 -21.87
CA VAL A 134 -24.26 -3.47 -21.02
C VAL A 134 -25.18 -2.24 -21.15
N PRO A 135 -25.80 -1.78 -20.07
CA PRO A 135 -26.67 -0.61 -20.12
C PRO A 135 -25.92 0.62 -20.60
N TYR A 136 -26.58 1.41 -21.47
CA TYR A 136 -25.95 2.60 -22.06
C TYR A 136 -25.53 3.64 -21.01
N GLY A 137 -26.32 3.80 -19.94
CA GLY A 137 -26.06 4.77 -18.88
C GLY A 137 -24.87 4.45 -17.97
N VAL A 138 -24.34 3.23 -18.01
CA VAL A 138 -23.16 2.84 -17.21
C VAL A 138 -21.89 2.69 -18.07
N ARG A 139 -21.99 2.95 -19.37
CA ARG A 139 -20.84 2.95 -20.28
C ARG A 139 -19.95 4.14 -19.96
N GLY A 140 -18.68 3.95 -20.08
CA GLY A 140 -17.63 4.92 -19.83
C GLY A 140 -16.47 4.29 -19.08
N GLU A 141 -15.37 4.95 -19.15
CA GLU A 141 -14.14 4.54 -18.51
C GLU A 141 -13.71 5.52 -17.45
N ILE A 142 -12.98 5.03 -16.49
CA ILE A 142 -12.36 5.81 -15.42
C ILE A 142 -10.85 5.56 -15.43
N GLU A 143 -10.08 6.58 -15.08
CA GLU A 143 -8.64 6.45 -14.99
C GLU A 143 -8.24 5.53 -13.84
N VAL A 144 -7.19 4.73 -14.03
CA VAL A 144 -6.57 3.94 -12.99
C VAL A 144 -5.67 4.85 -12.14
N VAL A 145 -5.87 4.81 -10.82
CA VAL A 145 -5.08 5.57 -9.85
C VAL A 145 -4.35 4.68 -8.85
N LEU A 146 -4.71 3.41 -8.75
CA LEU A 146 -4.07 2.43 -7.89
C LEU A 146 -3.76 1.17 -8.69
N SER A 147 -2.50 0.76 -8.68
CA SER A 147 -1.99 -0.50 -9.21
C SER A 147 -1.43 -1.34 -8.06
N HIS A 148 -2.11 -2.43 -7.73
CA HIS A 148 -1.61 -3.43 -6.81
C HIS A 148 -0.83 -4.50 -7.57
N GLY A 149 0.40 -4.75 -7.14
CA GLY A 149 1.23 -5.83 -7.67
C GLY A 149 1.07 -7.13 -6.89
N VAL A 150 1.65 -8.19 -7.41
CA VAL A 150 1.60 -9.54 -6.86
C VAL A 150 3.00 -10.11 -6.66
N TRP A 151 3.10 -11.34 -6.17
CA TRP A 151 4.34 -11.98 -5.78
C TRP A 151 4.62 -13.25 -6.60
N ALA A 152 5.86 -13.45 -6.98
CA ALA A 152 6.41 -14.75 -7.29
C ALA A 152 7.04 -15.36 -6.04
N ASN A 153 7.26 -16.68 -6.03
CA ASN A 153 7.85 -17.47 -4.98
C ASN A 153 6.94 -17.55 -3.73
N VAL A 154 7.21 -16.84 -2.64
CA VAL A 154 6.41 -16.93 -1.41
C VAL A 154 5.23 -15.95 -1.46
N PRO A 155 3.98 -16.43 -1.50
CA PRO A 155 2.82 -15.54 -1.50
C PRO A 155 2.60 -14.90 -0.12
N ASP A 156 2.08 -13.68 -0.12
CA ASP A 156 1.58 -13.04 1.11
C ASP A 156 0.15 -13.51 1.37
N LEU A 157 0.03 -14.36 2.39
CA LEU A 157 -1.22 -15.00 2.76
C LEU A 157 -1.48 -14.78 4.26
N ASP A 158 -2.76 -14.76 4.65
CA ASP A 158 -3.14 -14.82 6.05
C ASP A 158 -2.67 -16.14 6.71
N ALA A 159 -2.54 -16.13 8.03
CA ALA A 159 -2.01 -17.27 8.75
C ALA A 159 -2.88 -18.55 8.65
N PRO A 160 -4.23 -18.50 8.67
CA PRO A 160 -5.06 -19.68 8.40
C PRO A 160 -4.78 -20.31 7.04
N THR A 161 -4.68 -19.50 5.98
CA THR A 161 -4.38 -20.00 4.63
C THR A 161 -2.97 -20.60 4.56
N GLN A 162 -1.97 -19.98 5.22
CA GLN A 162 -0.63 -20.54 5.32
C GLN A 162 -0.59 -21.91 6.03
N LEU A 163 -1.46 -22.12 7.04
CA LEU A 163 -1.59 -23.41 7.72
C LEU A 163 -2.20 -24.49 6.83
N LEU A 164 -3.17 -24.11 5.98
CA LEU A 164 -3.78 -25.03 5.03
C LEU A 164 -2.83 -25.40 3.87
N TYR A 165 -1.99 -24.46 3.45
CA TYR A 165 -1.09 -24.59 2.31
C TYR A 165 0.36 -24.22 2.67
N PRO A 166 1.03 -24.98 3.57
CA PRO A 166 2.31 -24.56 4.17
C PRO A 166 3.48 -24.46 3.17
N ASN A 167 3.36 -25.10 2.01
CA ASN A 167 4.42 -25.12 0.98
C ASN A 167 4.00 -24.42 -0.31
N LEU A 168 2.92 -23.63 -0.27
CA LEU A 168 2.42 -22.96 -1.46
C LEU A 168 3.42 -21.91 -1.93
N LYS A 169 3.77 -22.00 -3.22
CA LYS A 169 4.66 -21.06 -3.91
C LYS A 169 4.17 -20.85 -5.33
N ASP A 170 4.62 -19.76 -5.93
CA ASP A 170 4.42 -19.47 -7.36
C ASP A 170 2.97 -19.58 -7.81
N ILE A 171 2.08 -18.89 -7.09
CA ILE A 171 0.66 -18.82 -7.44
C ILE A 171 0.50 -18.06 -8.76
N ALA A 172 -0.36 -18.56 -9.64
CA ALA A 172 -0.75 -17.81 -10.83
C ALA A 172 -1.73 -16.70 -10.47
N PHE A 173 -1.46 -15.50 -10.95
CA PHE A 173 -2.31 -14.33 -10.77
C PHE A 173 -2.92 -13.88 -12.10
N ASN A 174 -4.13 -13.33 -12.03
CA ASN A 174 -4.78 -12.71 -13.18
C ASN A 174 -4.62 -11.19 -13.11
N LYS A 175 -4.32 -10.58 -14.27
CA LYS A 175 -4.44 -9.13 -14.43
C LYS A 175 -5.91 -8.78 -14.53
N MET A 176 -6.38 -7.90 -13.63
CA MET A 176 -7.80 -7.52 -13.59
C MET A 176 -8.02 -6.11 -13.05
N ASN A 177 -9.09 -5.47 -13.47
CA ASN A 177 -9.64 -4.33 -12.76
C ASN A 177 -10.48 -4.80 -11.57
N VAL A 178 -10.46 -4.01 -10.50
CA VAL A 178 -11.33 -4.22 -9.33
C VAL A 178 -12.57 -3.37 -9.51
N PRO A 179 -13.75 -3.96 -9.78
CA PRO A 179 -14.97 -3.20 -10.08
C PRO A 179 -15.40 -2.32 -8.90
N LYS A 180 -16.10 -1.23 -9.20
CA LYS A 180 -16.75 -0.40 -8.17
C LYS A 180 -17.72 -1.23 -7.33
N GLY A 181 -17.69 -1.01 -6.00
CA GLY A 181 -18.52 -1.73 -5.03
C GLY A 181 -17.98 -3.10 -4.62
N VAL A 182 -16.87 -3.55 -5.22
CA VAL A 182 -16.17 -4.77 -4.77
C VAL A 182 -15.11 -4.38 -3.77
N LEU A 183 -15.15 -4.99 -2.59
CA LEU A 183 -14.10 -4.77 -1.57
C LEU A 183 -12.77 -5.33 -2.05
N PHE A 184 -11.72 -4.60 -1.77
CA PHE A 184 -10.37 -4.99 -2.11
C PHE A 184 -9.38 -4.39 -1.11
N ALA A 185 -8.52 -5.24 -0.56
CA ALA A 185 -7.39 -4.83 0.25
C ALA A 185 -6.11 -5.00 -0.57
N PHE A 186 -5.30 -3.97 -0.68
CA PHE A 186 -3.98 -4.12 -1.28
C PHE A 186 -2.95 -4.52 -0.23
N CYS A 187 -1.93 -5.24 -0.64
CA CYS A 187 -0.75 -5.50 0.16
C CYS A 187 0.25 -4.34 0.02
N ALA A 188 0.78 -3.86 1.14
CA ALA A 188 1.69 -2.71 1.13
C ALA A 188 3.09 -3.02 0.55
N MET A 189 3.42 -4.28 0.34
CA MET A 189 4.76 -4.66 -0.14
C MET A 189 4.99 -4.45 -1.64
N ASN A 190 3.92 -4.22 -2.44
CA ASN A 190 4.02 -4.03 -3.89
C ASN A 190 2.81 -3.26 -4.43
N PHE A 191 2.85 -1.94 -4.41
CA PHE A 191 1.78 -1.13 -5.00
C PHE A 191 2.29 0.23 -5.48
N ALA A 192 1.54 0.83 -6.40
CA ALA A 192 1.76 2.17 -6.91
C ALA A 192 0.45 2.94 -7.03
N PHE A 193 0.50 4.26 -6.85
CA PHE A 193 -0.69 5.10 -6.92
C PHE A 193 -0.37 6.53 -7.37
N LYS A 194 -1.40 7.20 -7.90
CA LYS A 194 -1.35 8.62 -8.29
C LYS A 194 -1.58 9.55 -7.11
N PRO A 195 -1.09 10.81 -7.15
CA PRO A 195 -1.11 11.75 -6.03
C PRO A 195 -2.49 12.02 -5.40
N GLN A 196 -3.56 11.97 -6.19
CA GLN A 196 -4.92 12.21 -5.70
C GLN A 196 -5.39 11.18 -4.67
N LEU A 197 -4.77 10.01 -4.63
CA LEU A 197 -5.10 8.96 -3.66
C LEU A 197 -4.30 9.08 -2.35
N LEU A 198 -3.21 9.85 -2.33
CA LEU A 198 -2.34 9.98 -1.15
C LEU A 198 -3.08 10.29 0.16
N PRO A 199 -4.10 11.17 0.21
CA PRO A 199 -4.84 11.45 1.43
C PRO A 199 -5.54 10.24 2.06
N TYR A 200 -5.79 9.19 1.28
CA TYR A 200 -6.45 7.95 1.71
C TYR A 200 -5.49 6.77 1.88
N ILE A 201 -4.22 6.95 1.51
CA ILE A 201 -3.15 5.97 1.78
C ILE A 201 -2.59 6.25 3.17
N TYR A 202 -3.23 5.67 4.17
CA TYR A 202 -2.82 5.78 5.56
C TYR A 202 -2.71 4.39 6.16
N GLN A 203 -1.47 3.95 6.42
CA GLN A 203 -1.23 2.68 7.10
C GLN A 203 -1.82 2.76 8.51
N ALA A 204 -2.71 1.84 8.84
CA ALA A 204 -3.42 1.84 10.11
C ALA A 204 -2.44 1.70 11.29
N PRO A 205 -2.71 2.34 12.43
CA PRO A 205 -1.91 2.16 13.62
C PRO A 205 -2.13 0.76 14.17
N MET A 206 -1.09 -0.06 14.13
CA MET A 206 -1.06 -1.41 14.69
C MET A 206 0.10 -1.47 15.66
N SER A 207 0.04 -2.17 16.69
CA SER A 207 1.09 -2.55 17.63
C SER A 207 0.66 -2.39 19.09
N LYS A 208 1.53 -2.82 19.99
CA LYS A 208 1.34 -2.67 21.44
C LYS A 208 1.11 -1.22 21.91
N ARG A 209 1.45 -0.24 21.08
CA ARG A 209 1.23 1.18 21.39
C ARG A 209 -0.25 1.56 21.46
N LEU A 210 -1.13 0.82 20.80
CA LEU A 210 -2.57 1.07 20.85
C LEU A 210 -3.15 0.88 22.26
N ALA A 211 -2.51 0.06 23.09
CA ALA A 211 -2.93 -0.12 24.49
C ALA A 211 -2.89 1.21 25.29
N GLU A 212 -2.04 2.16 24.91
CA GLU A 212 -1.98 3.49 25.52
C GLU A 212 -3.25 4.31 25.27
N TYR A 213 -4.06 3.92 24.28
CA TYR A 213 -5.33 4.54 23.90
C TYR A 213 -6.56 3.72 24.36
N GLY A 214 -6.35 2.66 25.17
CA GLY A 214 -7.44 1.79 25.63
C GLY A 214 -7.99 0.85 24.56
N VAL A 215 -7.33 0.75 23.40
CA VAL A 215 -7.75 -0.09 22.28
C VAL A 215 -7.06 -1.45 22.33
N GLU A 216 -7.79 -2.52 22.01
CA GLU A 216 -7.23 -3.86 21.93
C GLU A 216 -6.07 -3.92 20.93
N VAL A 217 -5.02 -4.64 21.30
CA VAL A 217 -3.77 -4.71 20.52
C VAL A 217 -3.86 -5.80 19.46
N GLY A 218 -3.89 -5.40 18.20
CA GLY A 218 -3.76 -6.29 17.04
C GLY A 218 -2.53 -5.99 16.21
N ASP A 219 -2.35 -6.76 15.16
CA ASP A 219 -1.25 -6.59 14.20
C ASP A 219 -1.64 -7.20 12.85
N ARG A 220 -0.90 -6.87 11.77
CA ARG A 220 -1.02 -7.43 10.40
C ARG A 220 -2.26 -7.02 9.59
N PHE A 221 -3.06 -6.08 10.05
CA PHE A 221 -4.19 -5.53 9.30
C PHE A 221 -3.98 -4.08 8.86
N GLY A 222 -2.85 -3.48 9.21
CA GLY A 222 -2.58 -2.06 8.97
C GLY A 222 -2.65 -1.67 7.49
N ASP A 223 -1.98 -2.42 6.64
CA ASP A 223 -1.98 -2.25 5.20
C ASP A 223 -3.29 -2.75 4.56
N ILE A 224 -3.84 -3.87 5.04
CA ILE A 224 -5.11 -4.44 4.56
C ILE A 224 -6.24 -3.41 4.69
N TRP A 225 -6.41 -2.84 5.87
CA TRP A 225 -7.48 -1.85 6.10
C TRP A 225 -7.20 -0.50 5.43
N ALA A 226 -5.91 -0.11 5.31
CA ALA A 226 -5.55 1.02 4.46
C ALA A 226 -5.97 0.78 3.00
N GLY A 227 -5.78 -0.46 2.51
CA GLY A 227 -6.23 -0.88 1.18
C GLY A 227 -7.73 -0.79 1.00
N VAL A 228 -8.50 -1.28 1.98
CA VAL A 228 -9.97 -1.18 1.97
C VAL A 228 -10.42 0.28 1.94
N VAL A 229 -9.87 1.14 2.80
CA VAL A 229 -10.21 2.57 2.86
C VAL A 229 -9.86 3.28 1.56
N ALA A 230 -8.68 3.02 1.01
CA ALA A 230 -8.28 3.59 -0.27
C ALA A 230 -9.19 3.12 -1.43
N LYS A 231 -9.62 1.84 -1.43
CA LYS A 231 -10.56 1.32 -2.43
C LYS A 231 -11.93 1.98 -2.32
N LEU A 232 -12.46 2.14 -1.11
CA LEU A 232 -13.72 2.85 -0.88
C LEU A 232 -13.63 4.31 -1.38
N ALA A 233 -12.52 4.99 -1.10
CA ALA A 233 -12.28 6.33 -1.61
C ALA A 233 -12.20 6.38 -3.16
N CYS A 234 -11.54 5.41 -3.79
CA CYS A 234 -11.54 5.28 -5.25
C CYS A 234 -12.96 5.13 -5.80
N ASP A 235 -13.79 4.31 -5.15
CA ASP A 235 -15.19 4.10 -5.55
C ASP A 235 -16.03 5.39 -5.46
N GLU A 236 -15.88 6.16 -4.39
CA GLU A 236 -16.55 7.45 -4.22
C GLU A 236 -16.10 8.48 -5.26
N MET A 237 -14.81 8.57 -5.51
CA MET A 237 -14.22 9.48 -6.50
C MET A 237 -14.41 9.03 -7.95
N ASN A 238 -14.95 7.83 -8.20
CA ASN A 238 -15.02 7.18 -9.51
C ASN A 238 -13.65 7.02 -10.18
N LEU A 239 -12.69 6.49 -9.44
CA LEU A 239 -11.33 6.19 -9.88
C LEU A 239 -11.10 4.68 -9.95
N GLY A 240 -10.25 4.26 -10.89
CA GLY A 240 -9.98 2.85 -11.18
C GLY A 240 -8.90 2.24 -10.30
N VAL A 241 -9.08 0.96 -9.98
CA VAL A 241 -8.11 0.13 -9.27
C VAL A 241 -7.84 -1.12 -10.09
N VAL A 242 -6.56 -1.48 -10.25
CA VAL A 242 -6.16 -2.72 -10.94
C VAL A 242 -5.22 -3.55 -10.08
N THR A 243 -5.20 -4.86 -10.31
CA THR A 243 -4.33 -5.79 -9.61
C THR A 243 -3.67 -6.79 -10.58
N GLY A 244 -2.53 -7.35 -10.18
CA GLY A 244 -1.85 -8.41 -10.91
C GLY A 244 -0.95 -7.94 -12.07
N HIS A 245 -0.79 -6.63 -12.27
CA HIS A 245 -0.01 -6.09 -13.39
C HIS A 245 1.50 -6.10 -13.14
N ALA A 246 1.95 -5.79 -11.93
CA ALA A 246 3.35 -5.79 -11.56
C ALA A 246 3.69 -6.99 -10.67
N THR A 247 4.81 -7.66 -10.94
CA THR A 247 5.22 -8.84 -10.18
C THR A 247 6.61 -8.65 -9.58
N ILE A 248 6.74 -8.94 -8.30
CA ILE A 248 8.01 -8.94 -7.55
C ILE A 248 8.34 -10.35 -7.04
N ASN A 249 9.60 -10.59 -6.70
CA ASN A 249 10.03 -11.82 -6.04
C ASN A 249 10.05 -11.60 -4.51
N HIS A 250 9.19 -12.30 -3.79
CA HIS A 250 9.16 -12.30 -2.34
C HIS A 250 9.83 -13.57 -1.81
N THR A 251 10.91 -13.41 -1.07
CA THR A 251 11.77 -14.55 -0.68
C THR A 251 11.57 -15.02 0.76
N ARG A 252 10.89 -14.23 1.58
CA ARG A 252 10.80 -14.49 3.01
C ARG A 252 9.51 -15.16 3.42
N ALA A 253 9.61 -16.35 3.98
CA ALA A 253 8.51 -17.01 4.69
C ALA A 253 8.43 -16.50 6.14
N SER A 254 7.24 -16.11 6.56
CA SER A 254 6.96 -15.69 7.94
C SER A 254 6.68 -16.91 8.85
N LYS A 255 6.79 -16.72 10.17
CA LYS A 255 6.47 -17.77 11.15
C LYS A 255 4.94 -17.82 11.37
N VAL A 256 4.26 -18.74 10.73
CA VAL A 256 2.80 -18.83 10.66
C VAL A 256 2.10 -18.78 12.02
N PHE A 257 2.58 -19.51 13.04
CA PHE A 257 1.97 -19.47 14.37
C PHE A 257 2.17 -18.14 15.13
N VAL A 258 3.22 -17.39 14.79
CA VAL A 258 3.40 -16.03 15.30
C VAL A 258 2.40 -15.10 14.64
N ASN A 259 2.21 -15.22 13.33
CA ASN A 259 1.24 -14.45 12.57
C ASN A 259 -0.18 -14.73 13.05
N LEU A 260 -0.56 -16.00 13.21
CA LEU A 260 -1.89 -16.38 13.68
C LEU A 260 -2.24 -15.72 15.02
N ARG A 261 -1.30 -15.71 15.97
CA ARG A 261 -1.53 -15.03 17.26
C ARG A 261 -1.72 -13.53 17.15
N LYS A 262 -1.07 -12.90 16.17
CA LYS A 262 -1.20 -11.45 15.93
C LYS A 262 -2.50 -11.11 15.20
N GLU A 263 -2.86 -11.93 14.21
CA GLU A 263 -4.07 -11.75 13.41
C GLU A 263 -5.35 -12.03 14.21
N ALA A 264 -5.32 -13.02 15.10
CA ALA A 264 -6.51 -13.53 15.81
C ALA A 264 -7.34 -12.45 16.52
N ILE A 265 -6.68 -11.40 17.02
CA ILE A 265 -7.34 -10.31 17.76
C ILE A 265 -8.32 -9.54 16.89
N PHE A 266 -7.96 -9.29 15.63
CA PHE A 266 -8.77 -8.47 14.71
C PHE A 266 -9.44 -9.27 13.58
N MET A 267 -9.40 -10.61 13.63
CA MET A 267 -10.04 -11.42 12.58
C MET A 267 -11.56 -11.17 12.52
N GLU A 268 -12.22 -11.09 13.68
CA GLU A 268 -13.66 -10.79 13.74
C GLU A 268 -13.98 -9.38 13.25
N LEU A 269 -13.18 -8.39 13.65
CA LEU A 269 -13.35 -7.02 13.17
C LEU A 269 -13.09 -6.92 11.66
N ASN A 270 -12.15 -7.70 11.10
CA ASN A 270 -11.87 -7.69 9.67
C ASN A 270 -13.10 -8.06 8.83
N GLU A 271 -13.93 -9.01 9.31
CA GLU A 271 -15.19 -9.40 8.64
C GLU A 271 -16.20 -8.24 8.54
N GLN A 272 -16.10 -7.28 9.44
CA GLN A 272 -17.06 -6.18 9.57
C GLN A 272 -16.46 -4.82 9.22
N PHE A 273 -15.14 -4.74 9.06
CA PHE A 273 -14.40 -3.47 8.99
C PHE A 273 -14.96 -2.50 7.96
N ALA A 274 -15.27 -2.97 6.76
CA ALA A 274 -15.78 -2.10 5.69
C ALA A 274 -17.16 -1.49 6.05
N ASN A 275 -18.02 -2.27 6.69
CA ASN A 275 -19.34 -1.80 7.15
C ASN A 275 -19.20 -0.83 8.32
N GLU A 276 -18.35 -1.17 9.30
CA GLU A 276 -18.03 -0.30 10.43
C GLU A 276 -17.36 1.01 9.97
N TRP A 277 -16.53 0.95 8.94
CA TRP A 277 -15.91 2.14 8.36
C TRP A 277 -16.94 3.08 7.73
N GLN A 278 -17.93 2.55 7.00
CA GLN A 278 -18.98 3.29 6.33
C GLN A 278 -20.12 3.71 7.26
N ASN A 279 -20.17 3.16 8.48
CA ASN A 279 -21.17 3.51 9.48
C ASN A 279 -20.74 4.78 10.24
N ASP A 280 -21.52 5.87 10.08
CA ASP A 280 -21.27 7.12 10.80
C ASP A 280 -21.56 7.01 12.30
N ASP A 281 -22.44 6.09 12.70
CA ASP A 281 -22.83 5.82 14.08
C ASP A 281 -22.00 4.70 14.74
N THR A 282 -20.89 4.30 14.13
CA THR A 282 -20.02 3.26 14.68
C THR A 282 -19.55 3.60 16.09
N THR A 283 -19.61 2.63 16.99
CA THR A 283 -19.07 2.70 18.36
C THR A 283 -17.75 1.92 18.50
N ASN A 284 -17.25 1.34 17.41
CA ASN A 284 -16.01 0.60 17.44
C ASN A 284 -14.82 1.55 17.68
N GLU A 285 -14.21 1.43 18.86
CA GLU A 285 -13.14 2.33 19.31
C GLU A 285 -11.92 2.33 18.38
N TYR A 286 -11.59 1.18 17.79
CA TYR A 286 -10.48 1.09 16.84
C TYR A 286 -10.78 1.86 15.56
N VAL A 287 -11.99 1.68 14.98
CA VAL A 287 -12.41 2.39 13.76
C VAL A 287 -12.47 3.89 14.01
N LEU A 288 -12.98 4.32 15.16
CA LEU A 288 -13.01 5.74 15.56
C LEU A 288 -11.60 6.32 15.70
N LEU A 289 -10.68 5.58 16.33
CA LEU A 289 -9.28 5.99 16.44
C LEU A 289 -8.63 6.11 15.06
N TYR A 290 -8.86 5.13 14.19
CA TYR A 290 -8.32 5.15 12.83
C TYR A 290 -8.86 6.35 12.02
N LYS A 291 -10.18 6.59 12.02
CA LYS A 291 -10.79 7.76 11.38
C LYS A 291 -10.17 9.07 11.88
N LYS A 292 -9.97 9.20 13.19
CA LYS A 292 -9.30 10.36 13.80
C LYS A 292 -7.86 10.54 13.30
N LYS A 293 -7.08 9.47 13.24
CA LYS A 293 -5.69 9.51 12.78
C LYS A 293 -5.58 9.79 11.29
N LEU A 294 -6.48 9.22 10.48
CA LEU A 294 -6.58 9.54 9.06
C LEU A 294 -6.92 11.03 8.84
N ALA A 295 -7.84 11.60 9.60
CA ALA A 295 -8.16 13.02 9.51
C ALA A 295 -6.95 13.91 9.87
N SER A 296 -6.19 13.54 10.89
CA SER A 296 -4.94 14.24 11.24
C SER A 296 -3.89 14.13 10.11
N TRP A 297 -3.73 12.95 9.52
CA TRP A 297 -2.88 12.72 8.34
C TRP A 297 -3.25 13.64 7.17
N GLN A 298 -4.54 13.67 6.80
CA GLN A 298 -5.05 14.52 5.72
C GLN A 298 -4.82 16.01 6.00
N ALA A 299 -5.04 16.45 7.24
CA ALA A 299 -4.82 17.84 7.65
C ALA A 299 -3.35 18.25 7.55
N ASP A 300 -2.41 17.36 7.90
CA ASP A 300 -0.99 17.66 7.78
C ASP A 300 -0.51 17.61 6.33
N LEU A 301 -1.03 16.68 5.52
CA LEU A 301 -0.75 16.67 4.07
C LEU A 301 -1.21 17.94 3.37
N ALA A 302 -2.32 18.53 3.80
CA ALA A 302 -2.85 19.75 3.20
C ALA A 302 -1.98 21.01 3.46
N LYS A 303 -1.02 20.92 4.40
CA LYS A 303 -0.07 22.01 4.72
C LYS A 303 1.18 22.00 3.83
N LEU A 304 1.43 20.89 3.10
CA LEU A 304 2.53 20.73 2.14
C LEU A 304 2.10 21.16 0.72
#